data_2c49eb14e3be2ddc7c82e753285a5427
#
_entry.id   2c49eb14e3be2ddc7c82e753285a5427
#
_cell.length_a   1.000
_cell.length_b   1.000
_cell.length_c   1.000
_cell.angle_alpha   90.00
_cell.angle_beta   90.00
_cell.angle_gamma   90.00
#
_symmetry.space_group_name_H-M   'P 1'
#
loop_
_entity.id
_entity.type
_entity.pdbx_description
1 polymer ?
#
loop_
_entity_poly.entity_id
_entity_poly.type
_entity_poly.pdbx_seq_one_letter_code
_entity_poly.pdbx_strand_id
1 'polypeptide(L)'
;MCFVFLKMASASKNIVAELNKGEKLNGDNFEIWSMKIQYVLKEQEVLEVLTMSMDEPEEGTTAQHRRDREAYEAWKKKNSTARITLLSSMDNDIMKEFMKYDLAKDMWSTLAEKFGSTSITKLRSLTIKFDTYKKRPEFTMTKHLRQMSNMITELADAGHALTDEQ
;
A
#
# COMPACT_ATOMS: atom_id res chain seq x y z
N MET A 1 -17.91 -24.31 -16.68
CA MET A 1 -17.02 -23.14 -16.61
C MET A 1 -17.59 -21.91 -15.89
N CYS A 2 -18.88 -21.71 -15.80
CA CYS A 2 -19.52 -20.54 -15.18
C CYS A 2 -19.39 -20.48 -13.62
N PHE A 3 -19.33 -21.62 -12.94
CA PHE A 3 -19.30 -21.69 -11.47
C PHE A 3 -17.97 -21.27 -10.83
N VAL A 4 -16.86 -21.42 -11.55
CA VAL A 4 -15.52 -21.04 -11.03
C VAL A 4 -15.34 -19.52 -11.06
N PHE A 5 -15.84 -18.85 -12.10
CA PHE A 5 -15.79 -17.39 -12.21
C PHE A 5 -16.64 -16.67 -11.14
N LEU A 6 -17.80 -17.23 -10.80
CA LEU A 6 -18.66 -16.65 -9.77
C LEU A 6 -18.04 -16.76 -8.36
N LYS A 7 -17.31 -17.84 -8.09
CA LYS A 7 -16.64 -18.08 -6.80
C LYS A 7 -15.40 -17.17 -6.61
N MET A 8 -14.66 -16.90 -7.67
CA MET A 8 -13.51 -15.97 -7.64
C MET A 8 -13.95 -14.51 -7.46
N ALA A 9 -15.01 -14.07 -8.13
CA ALA A 9 -15.56 -12.72 -7.97
C ALA A 9 -16.12 -12.48 -6.55
N SER A 10 -16.66 -13.52 -5.90
CA SER A 10 -17.11 -13.45 -4.50
C SER A 10 -15.95 -13.38 -3.50
N ALA A 11 -14.86 -14.11 -3.75
CA ALA A 11 -13.67 -14.09 -2.91
C ALA A 11 -12.96 -12.72 -2.97
N SER A 12 -12.84 -12.13 -4.15
CA SER A 12 -12.23 -10.80 -4.33
C SER A 12 -13.02 -9.68 -3.62
N LYS A 13 -14.36 -9.74 -3.64
CA LYS A 13 -15.21 -8.80 -2.90
C LYS A 13 -15.04 -8.93 -1.38
N ASN A 14 -14.85 -10.14 -0.87
CA ASN A 14 -14.60 -10.36 0.55
C ASN A 14 -13.23 -9.80 1.00
N ILE A 15 -12.18 -9.94 0.18
CA ILE A 15 -10.84 -9.47 0.52
C ILE A 15 -10.81 -7.93 0.63
N VAL A 16 -11.43 -7.22 -0.31
CA VAL A 16 -11.54 -5.74 -0.24
C VAL A 16 -12.39 -5.31 0.96
N ALA A 17 -13.45 -6.04 1.29
CA ALA A 17 -14.26 -5.77 2.48
C ALA A 17 -13.48 -6.00 3.78
N GLU A 18 -12.66 -7.03 3.86
CA GLU A 18 -11.78 -7.29 5.01
C GLU A 18 -10.66 -6.25 5.14
N LEU A 19 -10.10 -5.77 4.03
CA LEU A 19 -9.15 -4.66 4.05
C LEU A 19 -9.78 -3.36 4.59
N ASN A 20 -11.02 -3.08 4.19
CA ASN A 20 -11.74 -1.90 4.67
C ASN A 20 -12.10 -1.97 6.16
N LYS A 21 -12.14 -3.18 6.74
CA LYS A 21 -12.30 -3.40 8.19
C LYS A 21 -10.96 -3.44 8.93
N GLY A 22 -9.86 -3.66 8.21
CA GLY A 22 -8.51 -3.71 8.76
C GLY A 22 -7.94 -2.34 9.06
N GLU A 23 -6.73 -2.33 9.57
CA GLU A 23 -5.97 -1.12 9.82
C GLU A 23 -5.59 -0.46 8.50
N LYS A 24 -6.12 0.73 8.25
CA LYS A 24 -5.86 1.54 7.06
C LYS A 24 -4.48 2.18 7.14
N LEU A 25 -3.97 2.64 5.99
CA LEU A 25 -2.76 3.44 5.95
C LEU A 25 -2.99 4.75 6.71
N ASN A 26 -2.23 4.94 7.80
CA ASN A 26 -2.30 6.10 8.69
C ASN A 26 -0.99 6.92 8.72
N GLY A 27 -0.01 6.56 7.88
CA GLY A 27 1.30 7.19 7.79
C GLY A 27 2.40 6.50 8.58
N ASP A 28 2.08 5.80 9.67
CA ASP A 28 3.07 5.10 10.52
C ASP A 28 3.22 3.62 10.17
N ASN A 29 2.22 3.02 9.52
CA ASN A 29 2.13 1.59 9.26
C ASN A 29 2.41 1.20 7.80
N PHE A 30 3.07 2.06 7.02
CA PHE A 30 3.25 1.89 5.58
C PHE A 30 3.88 0.54 5.21
N GLU A 31 4.86 0.07 5.95
CA GLU A 31 5.57 -1.18 5.66
C GLU A 31 4.64 -2.39 5.68
N ILE A 32 3.92 -2.59 6.78
CA ILE A 32 2.94 -3.68 6.91
C ILE A 32 1.76 -3.48 5.96
N TRP A 33 1.27 -2.25 5.82
CA TRP A 33 0.18 -1.91 4.91
C TRP A 33 0.58 -2.21 3.45
N SER A 34 1.78 -1.80 3.02
CA SER A 34 2.27 -2.01 1.65
C SER A 34 2.38 -3.49 1.29
N MET A 35 2.84 -4.33 2.22
CA MET A 35 2.86 -5.79 2.03
C MET A 35 1.45 -6.35 1.87
N LYS A 36 0.53 -6.00 2.75
CA LYS A 36 -0.86 -6.46 2.70
C LYS A 36 -1.53 -6.07 1.39
N ILE A 37 -1.39 -4.81 0.96
CA ILE A 37 -2.03 -4.31 -0.25
C ILE A 37 -1.46 -4.96 -1.53
N GLN A 38 -0.15 -5.22 -1.57
CA GLN A 38 0.46 -5.96 -2.67
C GLN A 38 -0.09 -7.38 -2.81
N TYR A 39 -0.32 -8.10 -1.71
CA TYR A 39 -0.98 -9.41 -1.75
C TYR A 39 -2.39 -9.32 -2.32
N VAL A 40 -3.15 -8.31 -1.95
CA VAL A 40 -4.51 -8.10 -2.47
C VAL A 40 -4.50 -7.77 -3.95
N LEU A 41 -3.63 -6.89 -4.39
CA LEU A 41 -3.49 -6.54 -5.81
C LEU A 41 -3.01 -7.73 -6.65
N LYS A 42 -2.19 -8.61 -6.06
CA LYS A 42 -1.78 -9.86 -6.69
C LYS A 42 -2.95 -10.82 -6.86
N GLU A 43 -3.78 -11.00 -5.83
CA GLU A 43 -5.00 -11.83 -5.91
C GLU A 43 -6.03 -11.28 -6.91
N GLN A 44 -6.03 -9.96 -7.12
CA GLN A 44 -6.87 -9.31 -8.13
C GLN A 44 -6.25 -9.32 -9.54
N GLU A 45 -5.05 -9.88 -9.70
CA GLU A 45 -4.30 -9.91 -10.97
C GLU A 45 -4.03 -8.51 -11.57
N VAL A 46 -3.79 -7.51 -10.68
CA VAL A 46 -3.56 -6.12 -11.08
C VAL A 46 -2.26 -5.52 -10.52
N LEU A 47 -1.42 -6.35 -9.89
CA LEU A 47 -0.19 -5.86 -9.24
C LEU A 47 0.78 -5.17 -10.23
N GLU A 48 0.84 -5.64 -11.47
CA GLU A 48 1.74 -5.12 -12.50
C GLU A 48 1.53 -3.64 -12.80
N VAL A 49 0.33 -3.10 -12.63
CA VAL A 49 0.06 -1.68 -12.91
C VAL A 49 0.72 -0.72 -11.91
N LEU A 50 1.27 -1.23 -10.81
CA LEU A 50 2.06 -0.42 -9.87
C LEU A 50 3.46 -0.07 -10.42
N THR A 51 3.93 -0.81 -11.41
CA THR A 51 5.26 -0.64 -12.01
C THR A 51 5.21 -0.26 -13.48
N MET A 52 4.10 -0.56 -14.15
CA MET A 52 3.94 -0.36 -15.59
C MET A 52 2.87 0.68 -15.89
N SER A 53 3.16 1.56 -16.85
CA SER A 53 2.18 2.42 -17.48
C SER A 53 2.06 2.04 -18.95
N MET A 54 0.93 2.34 -19.57
CA MET A 54 0.68 2.11 -20.97
C MET A 54 0.12 3.40 -21.57
N ASP A 55 0.72 3.84 -22.68
CA ASP A 55 0.23 4.99 -23.43
C ASP A 55 -0.97 4.60 -24.29
N GLU A 56 -1.84 5.56 -24.54
CA GLU A 56 -2.99 5.35 -25.41
C GLU A 56 -2.52 5.08 -26.85
N PRO A 57 -2.92 3.95 -27.45
CA PRO A 57 -2.49 3.60 -28.79
C PRO A 57 -3.10 4.53 -29.84
N GLU A 58 -2.37 4.74 -30.92
CA GLU A 58 -2.85 5.50 -32.08
C GLU A 58 -4.13 4.87 -32.66
N GLU A 59 -4.98 5.73 -33.23
CA GLU A 59 -6.19 5.27 -33.91
C GLU A 59 -5.85 4.62 -35.27
N GLY A 60 -6.48 3.50 -35.55
CA GLY A 60 -6.27 2.80 -36.80
C GLY A 60 -7.22 1.61 -36.97
N THR A 61 -7.31 1.12 -38.21
CA THR A 61 -8.24 0.04 -38.60
C THR A 61 -7.56 -1.31 -38.79
N THR A 62 -6.24 -1.40 -38.64
CA THR A 62 -5.49 -2.66 -38.78
C THR A 62 -5.76 -3.62 -37.63
N ALA A 63 -5.48 -4.91 -37.87
CA ALA A 63 -5.57 -5.92 -36.82
C ALA A 63 -4.63 -5.61 -35.64
N GLN A 64 -3.48 -4.95 -35.89
CA GLN A 64 -2.56 -4.54 -34.84
C GLN A 64 -3.18 -3.43 -33.98
N HIS A 65 -3.70 -2.35 -34.56
CA HIS A 65 -4.35 -1.27 -33.81
C HIS A 65 -5.50 -1.77 -32.92
N ARG A 66 -6.26 -2.79 -33.36
CA ARG A 66 -7.32 -3.39 -32.54
C ARG A 66 -6.76 -4.12 -31.34
N ARG A 67 -5.68 -4.90 -31.50
CA ARG A 67 -5.02 -5.61 -30.40
C ARG A 67 -4.44 -4.62 -29.38
N ASP A 68 -3.79 -3.57 -29.85
CA ASP A 68 -3.19 -2.54 -28.98
C ASP A 68 -4.28 -1.80 -28.19
N ARG A 69 -5.42 -1.50 -28.85
CA ARG A 69 -6.60 -0.91 -28.17
C ARG A 69 -7.19 -1.85 -27.13
N GLU A 70 -7.34 -3.13 -27.43
CA GLU A 70 -7.82 -4.13 -26.49
C GLU A 70 -6.89 -4.27 -25.28
N ALA A 71 -5.58 -4.30 -25.51
CA ALA A 71 -4.57 -4.35 -24.46
C ALA A 71 -4.62 -3.11 -23.55
N TYR A 72 -4.73 -1.93 -24.16
CA TYR A 72 -4.85 -0.65 -23.44
C TYR A 72 -6.12 -0.60 -22.58
N GLU A 73 -7.27 -1.00 -23.11
CA GLU A 73 -8.53 -1.02 -22.36
C GLU A 73 -8.48 -2.04 -21.20
N ALA A 74 -7.83 -3.19 -21.40
CA ALA A 74 -7.61 -4.16 -20.34
C ALA A 74 -6.71 -3.58 -19.24
N TRP A 75 -5.60 -2.94 -19.60
CA TRP A 75 -4.71 -2.26 -18.67
C TRP A 75 -5.42 -1.13 -17.91
N LYS A 76 -6.21 -0.30 -18.61
CA LYS A 76 -6.99 0.79 -18.01
C LYS A 76 -7.96 0.31 -16.94
N LYS A 77 -8.63 -0.82 -17.16
CA LYS A 77 -9.48 -1.47 -16.15
C LYS A 77 -8.67 -1.91 -14.93
N LYS A 78 -7.50 -2.54 -15.14
CA LYS A 78 -6.60 -2.95 -14.05
C LYS A 78 -6.09 -1.75 -13.27
N ASN A 79 -5.68 -0.67 -13.94
CA ASN A 79 -5.26 0.58 -13.28
C ASN A 79 -6.40 1.16 -12.42
N SER A 80 -7.62 1.20 -12.93
CA SER A 80 -8.79 1.67 -12.16
C SER A 80 -9.04 0.80 -10.92
N THR A 81 -8.97 -0.53 -11.05
CA THR A 81 -9.13 -1.46 -9.92
C THR A 81 -8.05 -1.25 -8.87
N ALA A 82 -6.78 -1.14 -9.28
CA ALA A 82 -5.68 -0.90 -8.36
C ALA A 82 -5.82 0.44 -7.63
N ARG A 83 -6.19 1.53 -8.35
CA ARG A 83 -6.44 2.84 -7.73
C ARG A 83 -7.53 2.78 -6.67
N ILE A 84 -8.67 2.18 -6.98
CA ILE A 84 -9.78 2.04 -6.02
C ILE A 84 -9.34 1.23 -4.80
N THR A 85 -8.60 0.15 -5.00
CA THR A 85 -8.10 -0.71 -3.92
C THR A 85 -7.12 0.05 -3.02
N LEU A 86 -6.18 0.81 -3.60
CA LEU A 86 -5.26 1.67 -2.86
C LEU A 86 -6.03 2.73 -2.04
N LEU A 87 -6.87 3.52 -2.68
CA LEU A 87 -7.61 4.62 -2.04
C LEU A 87 -8.52 4.12 -0.91
N SER A 88 -9.23 3.00 -1.10
CA SER A 88 -10.13 2.46 -0.08
C SER A 88 -9.40 1.90 1.14
N SER A 89 -8.11 1.61 1.02
CA SER A 89 -7.24 1.12 2.10
C SER A 89 -6.48 2.21 2.86
N MET A 90 -6.74 3.49 2.58
CA MET A 90 -6.12 4.65 3.24
C MET A 90 -7.08 5.33 4.21
N ASP A 91 -6.55 6.02 5.21
CA ASP A 91 -7.32 6.95 6.02
C ASP A 91 -7.80 8.14 5.17
N ASN A 92 -8.87 8.78 5.60
CA ASN A 92 -9.59 9.78 4.80
C ASN A 92 -8.74 11.01 4.42
N ASP A 93 -7.83 11.42 5.28
CA ASP A 93 -6.91 12.53 5.04
C ASP A 93 -5.87 12.18 3.98
N ILE A 94 -5.26 11.00 4.08
CA ILE A 94 -4.31 10.48 3.10
C ILE A 94 -5.04 10.25 1.76
N MET A 95 -6.22 9.61 1.79
CA MET A 95 -7.01 9.37 0.59
C MET A 95 -7.28 10.66 -0.20
N LYS A 96 -7.67 11.75 0.47
CA LYS A 96 -7.92 13.06 -0.17
C LYS A 96 -6.70 13.59 -0.92
N GLU A 97 -5.51 13.44 -0.34
CA GLU A 97 -4.26 13.88 -0.97
C GLU A 97 -3.95 13.07 -2.23
N PHE A 98 -4.25 11.76 -2.20
CA PHE A 98 -3.88 10.84 -3.28
C PHE A 98 -4.95 10.67 -4.36
N MET A 99 -6.17 11.16 -4.18
CA MET A 99 -7.23 11.11 -5.20
C MET A 99 -6.87 11.80 -6.52
N LYS A 100 -5.94 12.73 -6.51
CA LYS A 100 -5.48 13.49 -7.69
C LYS A 100 -4.70 12.65 -8.71
N TYR A 101 -4.17 11.48 -8.31
CA TYR A 101 -3.37 10.64 -9.21
C TYR A 101 -4.26 9.79 -10.10
N ASP A 102 -4.04 9.86 -11.42
CA ASP A 102 -4.78 9.06 -12.41
C ASP A 102 -4.16 7.68 -12.63
N LEU A 103 -2.87 7.53 -12.34
CA LEU A 103 -2.14 6.27 -12.46
C LEU A 103 -1.86 5.66 -11.08
N ALA A 104 -2.17 4.37 -10.95
CA ALA A 104 -1.82 3.60 -9.75
C ALA A 104 -0.31 3.57 -9.51
N LYS A 105 0.50 3.56 -10.58
CA LYS A 105 1.96 3.63 -10.54
C LYS A 105 2.45 4.91 -9.85
N ASP A 106 1.95 6.07 -10.26
CA ASP A 106 2.39 7.36 -9.69
C ASP A 106 1.94 7.50 -8.25
N MET A 107 0.71 7.05 -7.95
CA MET A 107 0.20 6.96 -6.58
C MET A 107 1.11 6.10 -5.70
N TRP A 108 1.48 4.90 -6.18
CA TRP A 108 2.32 3.96 -5.45
C TRP A 108 3.74 4.50 -5.22
N SER A 109 4.36 5.09 -6.25
CA SER A 109 5.70 5.68 -6.14
C SER A 109 5.74 6.81 -5.12
N THR A 110 4.73 7.69 -5.14
CA THR A 110 4.64 8.81 -4.19
C THR A 110 4.36 8.33 -2.77
N LEU A 111 3.55 7.26 -2.59
CA LEU A 111 3.33 6.64 -1.28
C LEU A 111 4.63 6.07 -0.71
N ALA A 112 5.40 5.35 -1.54
CA ALA A 112 6.68 4.78 -1.14
C ALA A 112 7.71 5.86 -0.79
N GLU A 113 7.75 6.96 -1.53
CA GLU A 113 8.61 8.11 -1.25
C GLU A 113 8.23 8.81 0.07
N LYS A 114 6.92 9.02 0.27
CA LYS A 114 6.42 9.78 1.42
C LYS A 114 6.45 8.98 2.73
N PHE A 115 6.10 7.70 2.68
CA PHE A 115 5.89 6.87 3.87
C PHE A 115 6.86 5.67 3.96
N GLY A 116 7.71 5.45 2.96
CA GLY A 116 8.68 4.36 2.95
C GLY A 116 9.77 4.50 4.04
N SER A 117 10.54 3.44 4.25
CA SER A 117 11.56 3.34 5.30
C SER A 117 12.64 4.42 5.25
N THR A 118 12.90 5.00 4.07
CA THR A 118 13.89 6.06 3.85
C THR A 118 13.33 7.48 4.08
N SER A 119 12.04 7.62 4.42
CA SER A 119 11.42 8.92 4.62
C SER A 119 11.92 9.58 5.92
N ILE A 120 12.47 10.80 5.82
CA ILE A 120 12.87 11.62 6.97
C ILE A 120 11.68 11.85 7.91
N THR A 121 10.47 11.96 7.37
CA THR A 121 9.25 12.12 8.16
C THR A 121 8.97 10.89 9.01
N LYS A 122 9.15 9.68 8.45
CA LYS A 122 9.00 8.42 9.18
C LYS A 122 10.03 8.32 10.30
N LEU A 123 11.30 8.60 10.01
CA LEU A 123 12.37 8.56 11.00
C LEU A 123 12.06 9.50 12.19
N ARG A 124 11.64 10.72 11.90
CA ARG A 124 11.26 11.70 12.93
C ARG A 124 10.08 11.22 13.77
N SER A 125 9.05 10.65 13.15
CA SER A 125 7.88 10.09 13.85
C SER A 125 8.28 8.93 14.77
N LEU A 126 9.12 8.01 14.28
CA LEU A 126 9.64 6.89 15.07
C LEU A 126 10.48 7.35 16.26
N THR A 127 11.33 8.36 16.07
CA THR A 127 12.14 8.94 17.16
C THR A 127 11.23 9.53 18.25
N ILE A 128 10.26 10.36 17.88
CA ILE A 128 9.30 10.93 18.84
C ILE A 128 8.52 9.82 19.57
N LYS A 129 8.07 8.79 18.84
CA LYS A 129 7.36 7.64 19.42
C LYS A 129 8.22 6.91 20.45
N PHE A 130 9.50 6.69 20.16
CA PHE A 130 10.45 6.05 21.07
C PHE A 130 10.71 6.91 22.30
N ASP A 131 11.05 8.20 22.13
CA ASP A 131 11.37 9.13 23.21
C ASP A 131 10.21 9.38 24.17
N THR A 132 8.97 9.32 23.66
CA THR A 132 7.75 9.54 24.45
C THR A 132 7.13 8.25 24.99
N TYR A 133 7.68 7.08 24.62
CA TYR A 133 7.11 5.80 25.01
C TYR A 133 7.21 5.54 26.51
N LYS A 134 6.06 5.28 27.13
CA LYS A 134 5.95 4.91 28.55
C LYS A 134 5.24 3.58 28.72
N LYS A 135 5.68 2.79 29.70
CA LYS A 135 4.99 1.55 30.06
C LYS A 135 3.55 1.85 30.48
N ARG A 136 2.59 1.22 29.81
CA ARG A 136 1.18 1.29 30.21
C ARG A 136 0.93 0.42 31.44
N PRO A 137 0.06 0.85 32.38
CA PRO A 137 -0.24 0.08 33.61
C PRO A 137 -0.69 -1.36 33.34
N GLU A 138 -1.47 -1.56 32.27
CA GLU A 138 -2.04 -2.85 31.87
C GLU A 138 -1.03 -3.78 31.18
N PHE A 139 0.20 -3.33 30.88
CA PHE A 139 1.18 -4.13 30.21
C PHE A 139 2.10 -4.87 31.17
N THR A 140 2.29 -6.18 30.92
CA THR A 140 3.34 -6.94 31.55
C THR A 140 4.72 -6.39 31.16
N MET A 141 5.74 -6.63 31.99
CA MET A 141 7.12 -6.22 31.70
C MET A 141 7.60 -6.83 30.37
N THR A 142 7.29 -8.10 30.13
CA THR A 142 7.63 -8.79 28.89
C THR A 142 7.03 -8.12 27.66
N LYS A 143 5.76 -7.68 27.74
CA LYS A 143 5.08 -6.97 26.65
C LYS A 143 5.71 -5.58 26.41
N HIS A 144 6.04 -4.88 27.49
CA HIS A 144 6.73 -3.59 27.43
C HIS A 144 8.09 -3.69 26.72
N LEU A 145 8.94 -4.64 27.16
CA LEU A 145 10.25 -4.87 26.57
C LEU A 145 10.17 -5.27 25.09
N ARG A 146 9.19 -6.10 24.72
CA ARG A 146 8.97 -6.46 23.32
C ARG A 146 8.62 -5.23 22.47
N GLN A 147 7.79 -4.34 22.98
CA GLN A 147 7.44 -3.11 22.23
C GLN A 147 8.63 -2.16 22.09
N MET A 148 9.45 -2.02 23.12
CA MET A 148 10.69 -1.27 23.02
C MET A 148 11.64 -1.88 22.00
N SER A 149 11.86 -3.18 22.04
CA SER A 149 12.70 -3.88 21.06
C SER A 149 12.20 -3.68 19.64
N ASN A 150 10.89 -3.76 19.40
CA ASN A 150 10.32 -3.50 18.07
C ASN A 150 10.57 -2.07 17.60
N MET A 151 10.40 -1.07 18.48
CA MET A 151 10.69 0.34 18.13
C MET A 151 12.17 0.57 17.82
N ILE A 152 13.08 -0.07 18.52
CA ILE A 152 14.53 -0.01 18.24
C ILE A 152 14.82 -0.60 16.87
N THR A 153 14.23 -1.74 16.53
CA THR A 153 14.36 -2.35 15.20
C THR A 153 13.80 -1.43 14.11
N GLU A 154 12.60 -0.87 14.31
CA GLU A 154 12.00 0.09 13.36
C GLU A 154 12.89 1.32 13.12
N LEU A 155 13.53 1.85 14.17
CA LEU A 155 14.47 2.97 14.05
C LEU A 155 15.74 2.58 13.31
N ALA A 156 16.32 1.41 13.61
CA ALA A 156 17.51 0.90 12.92
C ALA A 156 17.24 0.67 11.43
N ASP A 157 16.08 0.07 11.08
CA ASP A 157 15.65 -0.17 9.70
C ASP A 157 15.40 1.15 8.93
N ALA A 158 14.98 2.19 9.65
CA ALA A 158 14.83 3.55 9.10
C ALA A 158 16.17 4.32 8.97
N GLY A 159 17.29 3.69 9.28
CA GLY A 159 18.63 4.29 9.17
C GLY A 159 19.11 5.09 10.39
N HIS A 160 18.43 4.95 11.53
CA HIS A 160 18.84 5.55 12.79
C HIS A 160 19.48 4.51 13.71
N ALA A 161 20.81 4.51 13.80
CA ALA A 161 21.51 3.68 14.78
C ALA A 161 21.47 4.38 16.15
N LEU A 162 20.83 3.72 17.13
CA LEU A 162 20.90 4.17 18.52
C LEU A 162 22.32 3.93 19.06
N THR A 163 22.89 4.93 19.71
CA THR A 163 24.17 4.81 20.40
C THR A 163 23.92 4.37 21.84
N ASP A 164 24.95 3.77 22.47
CA ASP A 164 24.86 3.28 23.87
C ASP A 164 24.58 4.38 24.91
N GLU A 165 24.59 5.66 24.48
CA GLU A 165 24.32 6.82 25.33
C GLU A 165 22.84 7.27 25.31
N GLN A 166 21.99 6.61 24.53
CA GLN A 166 20.54 6.82 24.46
C GLN A 166 19.76 5.65 25.09
#